data_8fb03ccd68b04ebba60f2b93e4dcf90b
#
_entry.id   8fb03ccd68b04ebba60f2b93e4dcf90b
#
_cell.length_a   1.000
_cell.length_b   1.000
_cell.length_c   1.000
_cell.angle_alpha   90.00
_cell.angle_beta   90.00
_cell.angle_gamma   90.00
#
_symmetry.space_group_name_H-M   'P 1'
#
loop_
_entity.id
_entity.type
_entity.pdbx_description
1 polymer ?
#
loop_
_entity_poly.entity_id
_entity_poly.type
_entity_poly.pdbx_seq_one_letter_code
_entity_poly.pdbx_strand_id
1 'polypeptide(L)'
;MEKKLYEKQEIYDPAAIAELSEHYAAILRLLGEDPTREGLLKTPERVAKAMAFMTKGYAEDPRDILLSAMFREEYRQMVLVRDIEVYSLCEHHMLPFYGKAHVAYIPDGYITGLSKVARVVECFARRLQVQERLTVQIRDCIQEALHPLGVAVVIEASHMCMQMRGVEKQSSSTTTSAFTGAFPVSYTHLRA
;
A
#
# COMPACT_ATOMS: atom_id res chain seq x y z
N MET A 1 7.82 -6.92 -36.21
CA MET A 1 7.98 -6.41 -34.81
C MET A 1 7.23 -7.35 -33.91
N GLU A 2 7.95 -8.28 -33.26
CA GLU A 2 7.35 -9.17 -32.27
C GLU A 2 6.91 -8.35 -31.06
N LYS A 3 5.60 -8.44 -30.73
CA LYS A 3 5.07 -7.93 -29.48
C LYS A 3 5.74 -8.69 -28.34
N LYS A 4 6.66 -8.07 -27.61
CA LYS A 4 7.12 -8.58 -26.31
C LYS A 4 5.88 -8.75 -25.43
N LEU A 5 5.49 -10.00 -25.19
CA LEU A 5 4.52 -10.35 -24.17
C LEU A 5 5.04 -9.83 -22.82
N TYR A 6 4.12 -9.33 -21.98
CA TYR A 6 4.42 -8.88 -20.63
C TYR A 6 5.03 -10.03 -19.84
N GLU A 7 6.32 -10.01 -19.61
CA GLU A 7 6.97 -10.84 -18.60
C GLU A 7 6.88 -10.13 -17.25
N LYS A 8 6.26 -10.78 -16.29
CA LYS A 8 6.27 -10.35 -14.90
C LYS A 8 7.71 -10.41 -14.39
N GLN A 9 8.44 -9.31 -14.48
CA GLN A 9 9.77 -9.21 -13.90
C GLN A 9 9.62 -9.02 -12.39
N GLU A 10 9.74 -10.10 -11.64
CA GLU A 10 10.02 -10.02 -10.20
C GLU A 10 11.50 -9.70 -10.04
N ILE A 11 11.85 -8.42 -10.08
CA ILE A 11 13.22 -7.96 -9.89
C ILE A 11 13.47 -7.92 -8.39
N TYR A 12 14.05 -8.99 -7.88
CA TYR A 12 14.60 -9.03 -6.52
C TYR A 12 16.13 -8.94 -6.61
N ASP A 13 16.73 -8.22 -5.65
CA ASP A 13 18.17 -8.31 -5.44
C ASP A 13 18.51 -9.73 -4.96
N PRO A 14 19.26 -10.54 -5.75
CA PRO A 14 19.57 -11.91 -5.38
C PRO A 14 20.39 -12.01 -4.07
N ALA A 15 21.23 -11.01 -3.78
CA ALA A 15 22.05 -10.98 -2.56
C ALA A 15 21.15 -10.78 -1.34
N ALA A 16 20.21 -9.82 -1.40
CA ALA A 16 19.23 -9.60 -0.33
C ALA A 16 18.31 -10.81 -0.12
N ILE A 17 17.89 -11.49 -1.20
CA ILE A 17 17.08 -12.71 -1.06
C ILE A 17 17.87 -13.84 -0.41
N ALA A 18 19.15 -14.02 -0.75
CA ALA A 18 19.99 -15.04 -0.13
C ALA A 18 20.16 -14.77 1.37
N GLU A 19 20.52 -13.56 1.75
CA GLU A 19 20.70 -13.16 3.16
C GLU A 19 19.40 -13.30 3.98
N LEU A 20 18.28 -12.81 3.45
CA LEU A 20 16.96 -12.99 4.07
C LEU A 20 16.61 -14.47 4.24
N SER A 21 16.93 -15.32 3.27
CA SER A 21 16.66 -16.75 3.33
C SER A 21 17.43 -17.42 4.48
N GLU A 22 18.68 -17.06 4.71
CA GLU A 22 19.48 -17.55 5.85
C GLU A 22 18.84 -17.16 7.18
N HIS A 23 18.39 -15.90 7.32
CA HIS A 23 17.69 -15.42 8.50
C HIS A 23 16.38 -16.17 8.73
N TYR A 24 15.58 -16.40 7.69
CA TYR A 24 14.34 -17.17 7.82
C TYR A 24 14.58 -18.64 8.15
N ALA A 25 15.64 -19.25 7.66
CA ALA A 25 16.02 -20.61 8.09
C ALA A 25 16.41 -20.64 9.58
N ALA A 26 17.10 -19.61 10.08
CA ALA A 26 17.40 -19.47 11.50
C ALA A 26 16.13 -19.26 12.34
N ILE A 27 15.20 -18.41 11.88
CA ILE A 27 13.90 -18.18 12.54
C ILE A 27 13.13 -19.50 12.67
N LEU A 28 13.04 -20.32 11.61
CA LEU A 28 12.36 -21.61 11.66
C LEU A 28 12.92 -22.51 12.74
N ARG A 29 14.27 -22.62 12.87
CA ARG A 29 14.91 -23.38 13.94
C ARG A 29 14.58 -22.87 15.34
N LEU A 30 14.57 -21.53 15.52
CA LEU A 30 14.24 -20.89 16.80
C LEU A 30 12.77 -21.10 17.20
N LEU A 31 11.88 -21.26 16.21
CA LEU A 31 10.47 -21.60 16.43
C LEU A 31 10.25 -23.08 16.76
N GLY A 32 11.30 -23.91 16.73
CA GLY A 32 11.24 -25.34 17.00
C GLY A 32 10.94 -26.20 15.76
N GLU A 33 11.04 -25.63 14.56
CA GLU A 33 10.82 -26.34 13.30
C GLU A 33 12.15 -26.86 12.73
N ASP A 34 12.04 -27.97 11.96
CA ASP A 34 13.13 -28.50 11.15
C ASP A 34 13.07 -27.93 9.72
N PRO A 35 13.95 -26.97 9.36
CA PRO A 35 13.96 -26.40 8.03
C PRO A 35 14.39 -27.38 6.92
N THR A 36 14.90 -28.57 7.28
CA THR A 36 15.34 -29.59 6.33
C THR A 36 14.22 -30.53 5.92
N ARG A 37 13.09 -30.56 6.63
CA ARG A 37 11.95 -31.37 6.24
C ARG A 37 11.36 -30.91 4.90
N GLU A 38 10.87 -31.83 4.10
CA GLU A 38 10.42 -31.62 2.71
C GLU A 38 9.53 -30.38 2.53
N GLY A 39 8.54 -30.19 3.41
CA GLY A 39 7.60 -29.06 3.34
C GLY A 39 8.24 -27.70 3.60
N LEU A 40 9.39 -27.62 4.26
CA LEU A 40 10.08 -26.38 4.63
C LEU A 40 11.35 -26.10 3.82
N LEU A 41 11.85 -27.04 3.02
CA LEU A 41 13.09 -26.86 2.25
C LEU A 41 13.14 -25.55 1.44
N LYS A 42 12.01 -25.16 0.84
CA LYS A 42 11.91 -23.94 0.03
C LYS A 42 11.28 -22.76 0.78
N THR A 43 10.88 -22.93 2.03
CA THR A 43 10.18 -21.90 2.80
C THR A 43 11.05 -20.67 3.04
N PRO A 44 12.33 -20.75 3.42
CA PRO A 44 13.17 -19.58 3.62
C PRO A 44 13.22 -18.67 2.40
N GLU A 45 13.48 -19.22 1.21
CA GLU A 45 13.53 -18.45 -0.04
C GLU A 45 12.14 -17.90 -0.42
N ARG A 46 11.09 -18.68 -0.25
CA ARG A 46 9.72 -18.22 -0.54
C ARG A 46 9.30 -17.05 0.35
N VAL A 47 9.63 -17.10 1.63
CA VAL A 47 9.32 -16.02 2.57
C VAL A 47 10.16 -14.80 2.24
N ALA A 48 11.44 -14.95 1.94
CA ALA A 48 12.31 -13.84 1.52
C ALA A 48 11.73 -13.10 0.30
N LYS A 49 11.34 -13.84 -0.76
CA LYS A 49 10.71 -13.27 -1.96
C LYS A 49 9.35 -12.63 -1.66
N ALA A 50 8.53 -13.24 -0.81
CA ALA A 50 7.25 -12.67 -0.39
C ALA A 50 7.43 -11.34 0.35
N MET A 51 8.39 -11.26 1.27
CA MET A 51 8.71 -10.03 1.99
C MET A 51 9.24 -8.94 1.06
N ALA A 52 10.14 -9.27 0.14
CA ALA A 52 10.63 -8.34 -0.86
C ALA A 52 9.48 -7.80 -1.74
N PHE A 53 8.54 -8.64 -2.15
CA PHE A 53 7.34 -8.22 -2.87
C PHE A 53 6.44 -7.31 -2.04
N MET A 54 6.18 -7.68 -0.77
CA MET A 54 5.31 -6.91 0.12
C MET A 54 5.91 -5.58 0.55
N THR A 55 7.23 -5.38 0.34
CA THR A 55 7.94 -4.14 0.67
C THR A 55 8.54 -3.43 -0.55
N LYS A 56 8.16 -3.83 -1.76
CA LYS A 56 8.69 -3.27 -3.03
C LYS A 56 8.48 -1.75 -3.16
N GLY A 57 7.50 -1.19 -2.48
CA GLY A 57 7.19 0.23 -2.52
C GLY A 57 8.29 1.14 -1.95
N TYR A 58 9.28 0.58 -1.23
CA TYR A 58 10.45 1.36 -0.83
C TYR A 58 11.38 1.71 -2.01
N ALA A 59 11.33 0.93 -3.10
CA ALA A 59 12.12 1.15 -4.30
C ALA A 59 11.40 1.99 -5.37
N GLU A 60 10.16 2.43 -5.10
CA GLU A 60 9.34 3.19 -6.03
C GLU A 60 9.17 4.64 -5.55
N ASP A 61 9.18 5.61 -6.48
CA ASP A 61 8.80 6.99 -6.20
C ASP A 61 7.32 7.20 -6.56
N PRO A 62 6.45 7.43 -5.56
CA PRO A 62 5.01 7.61 -5.79
C PRO A 62 4.69 8.90 -6.55
N ARG A 63 5.55 9.93 -6.46
CA ARG A 63 5.39 11.20 -7.19
C ARG A 63 5.64 10.98 -8.68
N ASP A 64 6.69 10.26 -9.04
CA ASP A 64 7.01 9.94 -10.43
C ASP A 64 5.89 9.10 -11.07
N ILE A 65 5.26 8.22 -10.29
CA ILE A 65 4.10 7.46 -10.74
C ILE A 65 2.97 8.40 -11.20
N LEU A 66 2.61 9.42 -10.41
CA LEU A 66 1.56 10.38 -10.78
C LEU A 66 1.94 11.22 -12.00
N LEU A 67 3.15 11.77 -11.99
CA LEU A 67 3.64 12.68 -13.04
C LEU A 67 3.79 11.96 -14.39
N SER A 68 4.02 10.65 -14.40
CA SER A 68 4.21 9.87 -15.64
C SER A 68 2.97 9.81 -16.55
N ALA A 69 1.79 10.22 -16.07
CA ALA A 69 0.55 10.30 -16.87
C ALA A 69 -0.33 11.46 -16.40
N MET A 70 0.25 12.63 -16.36
CA MET A 70 -0.47 13.88 -16.06
C MET A 70 -0.94 14.53 -17.36
N PHE A 71 -2.18 15.00 -17.39
CA PHE A 71 -2.82 15.61 -18.54
C PHE A 71 -3.42 16.95 -18.16
N ARG A 72 -3.33 17.94 -19.06
CA ARG A 72 -4.04 19.20 -18.91
C ARG A 72 -5.50 18.99 -19.27
N GLU A 73 -6.42 19.35 -18.35
CA GLU A 73 -7.87 19.20 -18.56
C GLU A 73 -8.61 20.29 -17.76
N GLU A 74 -9.62 20.90 -18.36
CA GLU A 74 -10.41 21.95 -17.71
C GLU A 74 -11.53 21.43 -16.79
N TYR A 75 -11.49 20.13 -16.49
CA TYR A 75 -12.42 19.49 -15.57
C TYR A 75 -12.24 19.99 -14.13
N ARG A 76 -13.32 20.49 -13.51
CA ARG A 76 -13.30 21.08 -12.16
C ARG A 76 -14.21 20.36 -11.15
N GLN A 77 -14.75 19.22 -11.53
CA GLN A 77 -15.57 18.41 -10.64
C GLN A 77 -14.70 17.37 -9.94
N MET A 78 -15.20 16.83 -8.84
CA MET A 78 -14.52 15.79 -8.10
C MET A 78 -14.29 14.54 -8.98
N VAL A 79 -13.06 14.07 -9.02
CA VAL A 79 -12.69 12.74 -9.50
C VAL A 79 -12.60 11.82 -8.29
N LEU A 80 -13.34 10.71 -8.31
CA LEU A 80 -13.34 9.73 -7.22
C LEU A 80 -12.98 8.34 -7.75
N VAL A 81 -11.88 7.79 -7.27
CA VAL A 81 -11.46 6.40 -7.51
C VAL A 81 -11.77 5.60 -6.25
N ARG A 82 -12.73 4.68 -6.35
CA ARG A 82 -13.20 3.88 -5.22
C ARG A 82 -12.71 2.46 -5.26
N ASP A 83 -12.79 1.81 -4.11
CA ASP A 83 -12.58 0.37 -3.94
C ASP A 83 -11.19 -0.09 -4.41
N ILE A 84 -10.18 0.76 -4.25
CA ILE A 84 -8.79 0.38 -4.53
C ILE A 84 -8.36 -0.60 -3.44
N GLU A 85 -8.02 -1.83 -3.83
CA GLU A 85 -7.56 -2.85 -2.90
C GLU A 85 -6.25 -2.43 -2.22
N VAL A 86 -6.20 -2.62 -0.91
CA VAL A 86 -5.05 -2.33 -0.06
C VAL A 86 -4.57 -3.62 0.60
N TYR A 87 -3.31 -3.95 0.41
CA TYR A 87 -2.60 -5.00 1.13
C TYR A 87 -1.30 -4.43 1.66
N SER A 88 -1.14 -4.42 2.98
CA SER A 88 0.02 -3.84 3.64
C SER A 88 0.48 -4.68 4.82
N LEU A 89 1.64 -4.36 5.37
CA LEU A 89 2.18 -4.98 6.58
C LEU A 89 2.20 -3.94 7.72
N CYS A 90 1.61 -4.32 8.85
CA CYS A 90 1.70 -3.53 10.07
C CYS A 90 3.16 -3.45 10.54
N GLU A 91 3.71 -2.24 10.71
CA GLU A 91 5.11 -2.06 11.10
C GLU A 91 5.44 -2.62 12.50
N HIS A 92 4.43 -2.70 13.39
CA HIS A 92 4.64 -3.19 14.76
C HIS A 92 4.81 -4.71 14.84
N HIS A 93 4.22 -5.46 13.90
CA HIS A 93 4.15 -6.93 14.00
C HIS A 93 4.54 -7.65 12.70
N MET A 94 4.74 -6.92 11.59
CA MET A 94 4.90 -7.48 10.25
C MET A 94 3.75 -8.42 9.83
N LEU A 95 2.58 -8.28 10.47
CA LEU A 95 1.37 -9.00 10.11
C LEU A 95 0.54 -8.18 9.12
N PRO A 96 -0.19 -8.82 8.19
CA PRO A 96 -0.98 -8.12 7.20
C PRO A 96 -2.11 -7.30 7.81
N PHE A 97 -2.39 -6.16 7.17
CA PHE A 97 -3.70 -5.55 7.17
C PHE A 97 -4.13 -5.33 5.71
N TYR A 98 -5.41 -5.43 5.46
CA TYR A 98 -5.96 -5.39 4.12
C TYR A 98 -7.35 -4.78 4.11
N GLY A 99 -7.70 -4.17 2.99
CA GLY A 99 -8.98 -3.49 2.85
C GLY A 99 -9.11 -2.71 1.57
N LYS A 100 -9.71 -1.53 1.64
CA LYS A 100 -10.00 -0.68 0.50
C LYS A 100 -9.62 0.77 0.78
N ALA A 101 -9.06 1.42 -0.23
CA ALA A 101 -8.87 2.86 -0.25
C ALA A 101 -9.82 3.53 -1.24
N HIS A 102 -10.31 4.71 -0.86
CA HIS A 102 -11.11 5.59 -1.68
C HIS A 102 -10.37 6.92 -1.76
N VAL A 103 -10.07 7.35 -2.98
CA VAL A 103 -9.27 8.54 -3.24
C VAL A 103 -10.07 9.49 -4.11
N ALA A 104 -10.31 10.70 -3.61
CA ALA A 104 -10.94 11.77 -4.38
C ALA A 104 -10.01 12.98 -4.47
N TYR A 105 -10.07 13.68 -5.60
CA TYR A 105 -9.45 14.99 -5.75
C TYR A 105 -10.28 15.88 -6.64
N ILE A 106 -10.16 17.21 -6.46
CA ILE A 106 -10.80 18.22 -7.32
C ILE A 106 -9.69 18.85 -8.15
N PRO A 107 -9.62 18.57 -9.46
CA PRO A 107 -8.56 19.08 -10.32
C PRO A 107 -8.52 20.62 -10.37
N ASP A 108 -7.31 21.17 -10.55
CA ASP A 108 -7.08 22.58 -10.91
C ASP A 108 -6.18 22.64 -12.15
N GLY A 109 -6.78 22.37 -13.31
CA GLY A 109 -6.11 22.41 -14.62
C GLY A 109 -5.35 21.13 -15.00
N TYR A 110 -5.15 20.18 -14.08
CA TYR A 110 -4.47 18.92 -14.38
C TYR A 110 -5.20 17.73 -13.76
N ILE A 111 -5.26 16.65 -14.54
CA ILE A 111 -5.70 15.33 -14.08
C ILE A 111 -4.59 14.31 -14.26
N THR A 112 -4.69 13.17 -13.57
CA THR A 112 -3.81 12.02 -13.76
C THR A 112 -4.59 10.79 -14.22
N GLY A 113 -3.90 9.85 -14.85
CA GLY A 113 -4.51 8.57 -15.21
C GLY A 113 -5.02 7.83 -13.97
N LEU A 114 -6.25 7.33 -14.02
CA LEU A 114 -6.90 6.65 -12.86
C LEU A 114 -6.06 5.49 -12.31
N SER A 115 -5.36 4.77 -13.19
CA SER A 115 -4.44 3.71 -12.80
C SER A 115 -3.23 4.21 -12.00
N LYS A 116 -2.85 5.48 -12.13
CA LYS A 116 -1.74 6.08 -11.38
C LYS A 116 -2.14 6.31 -9.93
N VAL A 117 -3.37 6.71 -9.69
CA VAL A 117 -3.93 6.83 -8.33
C VAL A 117 -3.86 5.48 -7.61
N ALA A 118 -4.32 4.40 -8.25
CA ALA A 118 -4.24 3.06 -7.68
C ALA A 118 -2.79 2.61 -7.42
N ARG A 119 -1.86 2.92 -8.33
CA ARG A 119 -0.43 2.59 -8.16
C ARG A 119 0.23 3.37 -7.03
N VAL A 120 -0.16 4.61 -6.79
CA VAL A 120 0.33 5.39 -5.63
C VAL A 120 -0.14 4.76 -4.33
N VAL A 121 -1.42 4.36 -4.26
CA VAL A 121 -1.94 3.61 -3.10
C VAL A 121 -1.13 2.33 -2.88
N GLU A 122 -0.88 1.56 -3.95
CA GLU A 122 -0.06 0.33 -3.86
C GLU A 122 1.37 0.63 -3.43
N CYS A 123 2.03 1.64 -4.01
CA CYS A 123 3.41 2.02 -3.67
C CYS A 123 3.57 2.32 -2.17
N PHE A 124 2.65 3.07 -1.57
CA PHE A 124 2.69 3.32 -0.13
C PHE A 124 2.25 2.13 0.70
N ALA A 125 1.28 1.34 0.25
CA ALA A 125 0.81 0.15 0.95
C ALA A 125 1.89 -0.96 0.99
N ARG A 126 2.73 -1.09 -0.04
CA ARG A 126 3.84 -2.05 -0.09
C ARG A 126 5.09 -1.58 0.68
N ARG A 127 4.85 -1.13 1.92
CA ARG A 127 5.87 -0.74 2.90
C ARG A 127 5.44 -1.24 4.28
N LEU A 128 6.30 -1.15 5.28
CA LEU A 128 5.86 -1.32 6.67
C LEU A 128 5.09 -0.07 7.10
N GLN A 129 3.83 -0.22 7.49
CA GLN A 129 2.90 0.90 7.68
C GLN A 129 2.11 0.85 8.98
N VAL A 130 1.64 2.01 9.38
CA VAL A 130 0.41 2.18 10.16
C VAL A 130 -0.64 2.83 9.26
N GLN A 131 -1.90 2.47 9.43
CA GLN A 131 -2.98 2.87 8.52
C GLN A 131 -3.15 4.40 8.46
N GLU A 132 -2.98 5.08 9.57
CA GLU A 132 -3.06 6.55 9.68
C GLU A 132 -1.99 7.23 8.82
N ARG A 133 -0.74 6.78 8.91
CA ARG A 133 0.37 7.30 8.10
C ARG A 133 0.17 7.00 6.62
N LEU A 134 -0.26 5.79 6.28
CA LEU A 134 -0.59 5.41 4.90
C LEU A 134 -1.61 6.38 4.28
N THR A 135 -2.69 6.67 5.01
CA THR A 135 -3.75 7.57 4.58
C THR A 135 -3.23 8.98 4.30
N VAL A 136 -2.41 9.51 5.22
CA VAL A 136 -1.81 10.85 5.11
C VAL A 136 -0.81 10.91 3.95
N GLN A 137 0.07 9.91 3.81
CA GLN A 137 1.07 9.88 2.75
C GLN A 137 0.45 9.86 1.35
N ILE A 138 -0.63 9.11 1.15
CA ILE A 138 -1.35 9.09 -0.14
C ILE A 138 -1.94 10.47 -0.44
N ARG A 139 -2.61 11.11 0.55
CA ARG A 139 -3.18 12.44 0.41
C ARG A 139 -2.12 13.47 0.06
N ASP A 140 -1.02 13.50 0.80
CA ASP A 140 0.04 14.51 0.62
C ASP A 140 0.73 14.35 -0.73
N CYS A 141 1.04 13.13 -1.14
CA CYS A 141 1.63 12.85 -2.45
C CYS A 141 0.75 13.39 -3.60
N ILE A 142 -0.57 13.17 -3.54
CA ILE A 142 -1.49 13.65 -4.58
C ILE A 142 -1.60 15.18 -4.52
N GLN A 143 -1.67 15.77 -3.33
CA GLN A 143 -1.73 17.21 -3.14
C GLN A 143 -0.48 17.91 -3.69
N GLU A 144 0.70 17.36 -3.40
CA GLU A 144 1.98 17.94 -3.82
C GLU A 144 2.30 17.73 -5.30
N ALA A 145 1.86 16.60 -5.88
CA ALA A 145 2.16 16.30 -7.28
C ALA A 145 1.21 16.97 -8.27
N LEU A 146 -0.07 17.03 -7.97
CA LEU A 146 -1.11 17.53 -8.89
C LEU A 146 -1.59 18.94 -8.57
N HIS A 147 -1.28 19.47 -7.38
CA HIS A 147 -1.77 20.76 -6.87
C HIS A 147 -3.28 20.97 -7.04
N PRO A 148 -4.12 19.97 -6.71
CA PRO A 148 -5.56 20.09 -6.88
C PRO A 148 -6.15 21.07 -5.85
N LEU A 149 -7.40 21.49 -6.05
CA LEU A 149 -8.15 22.33 -5.10
C LEU A 149 -8.37 21.61 -3.75
N GLY A 150 -8.32 20.30 -3.74
CA GLY A 150 -8.40 19.49 -2.53
C GLY A 150 -8.26 18.01 -2.83
N VAL A 151 -7.89 17.25 -1.81
CA VAL A 151 -7.76 15.78 -1.82
C VAL A 151 -8.49 15.20 -0.63
N ALA A 152 -9.16 14.08 -0.83
CA ALA A 152 -9.75 13.26 0.24
C ALA A 152 -9.28 11.81 0.07
N VAL A 153 -8.80 11.20 1.13
CA VAL A 153 -8.43 9.79 1.18
C VAL A 153 -9.12 9.16 2.37
N VAL A 154 -9.81 8.04 2.12
CA VAL A 154 -10.43 7.21 3.16
C VAL A 154 -9.92 5.78 2.96
N ILE A 155 -9.49 5.13 4.04
CA ILE A 155 -9.08 3.74 4.03
C ILE A 155 -9.88 2.97 5.09
N GLU A 156 -10.47 1.86 4.68
CA GLU A 156 -11.13 0.90 5.56
C GLU A 156 -10.36 -0.41 5.50
N ALA A 157 -9.88 -0.92 6.64
CA ALA A 157 -9.08 -2.12 6.65
C ALA A 157 -9.29 -2.99 7.91
N SER A 158 -9.05 -4.28 7.73
CA SER A 158 -9.00 -5.30 8.77
C SER A 158 -7.55 -5.62 9.08
N HIS A 159 -7.20 -5.72 10.37
CA HIS A 159 -5.85 -5.91 10.87
C HIS A 159 -5.66 -7.30 11.47
N MET A 160 -4.85 -8.15 10.82
CA MET A 160 -4.56 -9.50 11.33
C MET A 160 -3.89 -9.47 12.72
N CYS A 161 -3.12 -8.42 13.01
CA CYS A 161 -2.51 -8.25 14.34
C CYS A 161 -3.53 -8.05 15.49
N MET A 162 -4.76 -7.64 15.17
CA MET A 162 -5.87 -7.53 16.11
C MET A 162 -6.79 -8.76 16.07
N GLN A 163 -6.90 -9.43 14.92
CA GLN A 163 -7.84 -10.52 14.71
C GLN A 163 -7.30 -11.88 15.21
N MET A 164 -6.06 -12.22 14.86
CA MET A 164 -5.49 -13.55 15.10
C MET A 164 -4.70 -13.66 16.40
N ARG A 165 -4.44 -12.56 17.07
CA ARG A 165 -3.68 -12.47 18.33
C ARG A 165 -4.02 -11.19 19.11
N GLY A 166 -3.50 -11.07 20.32
CA GLY A 166 -3.69 -9.90 21.20
C GLY A 166 -5.13 -9.80 21.66
N VAL A 167 -5.88 -8.84 21.13
CA VAL A 167 -7.28 -8.60 21.54
C VAL A 167 -8.29 -9.54 20.88
N GLU A 168 -7.91 -10.27 19.86
CA GLU A 168 -8.70 -11.30 19.16
C GLU A 168 -10.11 -10.84 18.70
N LYS A 169 -10.20 -9.61 18.16
CA LYS A 169 -11.45 -9.01 17.67
C LYS A 169 -11.59 -9.22 16.16
N GLN A 170 -12.19 -10.34 15.78
CA GLN A 170 -12.30 -10.79 14.39
C GLN A 170 -13.14 -9.87 13.49
N SER A 171 -14.20 -9.26 14.04
CA SER A 171 -15.12 -8.42 13.28
C SER A 171 -14.74 -6.93 13.29
N SER A 172 -13.60 -6.56 13.88
CA SER A 172 -13.18 -5.17 13.92
C SER A 172 -12.59 -4.73 12.58
N SER A 173 -13.02 -3.56 12.12
CA SER A 173 -12.39 -2.81 11.03
C SER A 173 -11.99 -1.44 11.52
N THR A 174 -10.99 -0.85 10.89
CA THR A 174 -10.52 0.50 11.19
C THR A 174 -10.74 1.36 9.96
N THR A 175 -11.35 2.54 10.15
CA THR A 175 -11.48 3.55 9.10
C THR A 175 -10.60 4.73 9.45
N THR A 176 -9.75 5.14 8.52
CA THR A 176 -8.94 6.36 8.60
C THR A 176 -9.25 7.29 7.45
N SER A 177 -9.19 8.60 7.70
CA SER A 177 -9.44 9.60 6.66
C SER A 177 -8.47 10.77 6.76
N ALA A 178 -8.12 11.35 5.61
CA ALA A 178 -7.29 12.54 5.51
C ALA A 178 -7.78 13.44 4.37
N PHE A 179 -7.84 14.75 4.62
CA PHE A 179 -8.40 15.73 3.72
C PHE A 179 -7.49 16.93 3.55
N THR A 180 -7.58 17.62 2.39
CA THR A 180 -6.95 18.92 2.14
C THR A 180 -7.90 19.84 1.36
N GLY A 181 -7.59 21.13 1.38
CA GLY A 181 -8.19 22.13 0.50
C GLY A 181 -9.70 22.22 0.61
N ALA A 182 -10.39 22.02 -0.51
CA ALA A 182 -11.84 22.17 -0.64
C ALA A 182 -12.66 21.05 0.03
N PHE A 183 -12.03 20.01 0.59
CA PHE A 183 -12.70 19.04 1.44
C PHE A 183 -12.65 19.49 2.90
N PRO A 184 -13.66 20.22 3.41
CA PRO A 184 -13.60 20.78 4.75
C PRO A 184 -13.64 19.69 5.81
N VAL A 185 -12.67 19.73 6.72
CA VAL A 185 -12.70 18.94 7.94
C VAL A 185 -13.51 19.71 8.97
N SER A 186 -14.83 19.53 8.99
CA SER A 186 -15.62 20.00 10.13
C SER A 186 -15.84 18.83 11.08
N TYR A 187 -15.21 18.86 12.25
CA TYR A 187 -15.46 17.90 13.34
C TYR A 187 -16.94 17.88 13.78
N THR A 188 -17.72 18.87 13.39
CA THR A 188 -19.17 18.94 13.68
C THR A 188 -20.02 17.96 12.85
N HIS A 189 -19.54 17.45 11.73
CA HIS A 189 -20.27 16.48 10.88
C HIS A 189 -20.00 15.03 11.21
N LEU A 190 -19.06 14.71 12.11
CA LEU A 190 -18.79 13.33 12.57
C LEU A 190 -19.68 12.90 13.75
N ARG A 191 -20.68 13.69 14.12
CA ARG A 191 -21.62 13.39 15.22
C ARG A 191 -23.06 13.09 14.75
N ALA A 192 -23.23 12.65 13.52
CA ALA A 192 -24.54 12.23 13.04
C ALA A 192 -24.57 10.72 12.80
#